data_9ef5e9b93ecc07d72a72a9dbca40ae07
#
_entry.id   9ef5e9b93ecc07d72a72a9dbca40ae07
#
_cell.length_a   1.000
_cell.length_b   1.000
_cell.length_c   1.000
_cell.angle_alpha   90.00
_cell.angle_beta   90.00
_cell.angle_gamma   90.00
#
_symmetry.space_group_name_H-M   'P 1'
#
loop_
_entity.id
_entity.type
_entity.pdbx_description
1 polymer ?
#
loop_
_entity_poly.entity_id
_entity_poly.type
_entity_poly.pdbx_seq_one_letter_code
_entity_poly.pdbx_strand_id
1 'polypeptide(L)'
;MTEPKRHNLPVNADRIAEDIDALAGITEPGHPWTRRAFSPLFLEGRAYIEARMKAAGLTTRMDAAGNLIGRRAGTKPGLGTILVGSHSDTVPDGGRFDGIAGTIAALEVARSLGDRGIELDHDLEIVDFLAEEVSIFGVSCIGSRGMTGQIPEAWLTRTSGNRTLSQGIAEVGGDPSVLLAQKRPDLAGFLELHIEQGPVLEAENKDIGIVTAIAGITRIEITVEGRADHAGTTPMDRRADALVAASQLVLDIRSRAAEQAKTPGHFAATVGEFRIEPNAANVVPSKVVLLIDGRAEIRSDMEDFLAWIDGEVKTIAADFGVTINAPVRVSDNMPTPGAPVLLETLERACETVGAKHCRMASGAGHDTAWIAKVAPAAMIFVPCKEGRSHCAEEWAENDDIAMGAAVLFEAVRDMDKNLKQNRE
;
A
#
# COMPACT_ATOMS: atom_id res chain seq x y z
N MET A 1 -24.17 12.15 20.85
CA MET A 1 -23.66 13.44 20.33
C MET A 1 -22.41 13.74 21.13
N THR A 2 -21.26 13.38 20.61
CA THR A 2 -19.94 13.71 21.19
C THR A 2 -19.51 15.04 20.61
N GLU A 3 -19.23 16.02 21.49
CA GLU A 3 -18.76 17.36 21.11
C GLU A 3 -17.44 17.29 20.32
N PRO A 4 -17.22 18.21 19.38
CA PRO A 4 -16.04 18.21 18.53
C PRO A 4 -14.79 18.56 19.35
N LYS A 5 -13.95 17.53 19.63
CA LYS A 5 -12.60 17.68 20.19
C LYS A 5 -11.59 18.38 19.22
N ARG A 6 -12.07 18.94 18.11
CA ARG A 6 -11.28 19.24 16.91
C ARG A 6 -10.95 20.73 16.69
N HIS A 7 -11.27 21.60 17.63
CA HIS A 7 -11.10 23.06 17.46
C HIS A 7 -9.68 23.61 17.67
N ASN A 8 -8.66 22.77 17.96
CA ASN A 8 -7.29 23.23 18.24
C ASN A 8 -6.18 22.36 17.65
N LEU A 9 -6.44 21.72 16.51
CA LEU A 9 -5.37 20.97 15.82
C LEU A 9 -4.28 21.92 15.30
N PRO A 10 -3.01 21.49 15.24
CA PRO A 10 -1.92 22.29 14.71
C PRO A 10 -1.98 22.46 13.17
N VAL A 11 -2.97 21.90 12.51
CA VAL A 11 -3.16 21.85 11.05
C VAL A 11 -4.48 22.46 10.65
N ASN A 12 -4.65 22.78 9.37
CA ASN A 12 -5.86 23.38 8.84
C ASN A 12 -6.67 22.37 8.02
N ALA A 13 -7.79 21.88 8.59
CA ALA A 13 -8.67 20.88 7.97
C ALA A 13 -9.32 21.39 6.67
N ASP A 14 -9.65 22.69 6.59
CA ASP A 14 -10.27 23.25 5.40
C ASP A 14 -9.31 23.22 4.20
N ARG A 15 -8.03 23.54 4.40
CA ARG A 15 -7.01 23.43 3.33
C ARG A 15 -6.82 22.00 2.85
N ILE A 16 -6.87 21.01 3.76
CA ILE A 16 -6.80 19.59 3.42
C ILE A 16 -8.00 19.24 2.54
N ALA A 17 -9.20 19.60 2.96
CA ALA A 17 -10.43 19.34 2.21
C ALA A 17 -10.43 19.99 0.83
N GLU A 18 -10.05 21.27 0.73
CA GLU A 18 -9.95 22.00 -0.54
C GLU A 18 -9.00 21.33 -1.54
N ASP A 19 -7.83 20.88 -1.08
CA ASP A 19 -6.85 20.24 -1.96
C ASP A 19 -7.29 18.85 -2.40
N ILE A 20 -7.91 18.06 -1.52
CA ILE A 20 -8.47 16.74 -1.86
C ILE A 20 -9.62 16.91 -2.87
N ASP A 21 -10.52 17.86 -2.67
CA ASP A 21 -11.62 18.13 -3.58
C ASP A 21 -11.13 18.62 -4.96
N ALA A 22 -10.10 19.47 -4.98
CA ALA A 22 -9.49 19.90 -6.23
C ALA A 22 -8.86 18.74 -7.01
N LEU A 23 -8.14 17.85 -6.33
CA LEU A 23 -7.55 16.66 -6.95
C LEU A 23 -8.61 15.64 -7.38
N ALA A 24 -9.71 15.50 -6.63
CA ALA A 24 -10.84 14.69 -7.03
C ALA A 24 -11.50 15.19 -8.33
N GLY A 25 -11.48 16.51 -8.58
CA GLY A 25 -11.94 17.11 -9.83
C GLY A 25 -11.07 16.76 -11.06
N ILE A 26 -9.80 16.34 -10.84
CA ILE A 26 -8.88 15.91 -11.90
C ILE A 26 -9.02 14.41 -12.06
N THR A 27 -10.02 13.98 -12.81
CA THR A 27 -10.39 12.56 -12.99
C THR A 27 -10.84 12.28 -14.42
N GLU A 28 -10.76 11.01 -14.84
CA GLU A 28 -11.21 10.57 -16.15
C GLU A 28 -12.73 10.74 -16.27
N PRO A 29 -13.24 11.37 -17.35
CA PRO A 29 -14.67 11.57 -17.53
C PRO A 29 -15.45 10.26 -17.54
N GLY A 30 -16.46 10.13 -16.68
CA GLY A 30 -17.29 8.92 -16.55
C GLY A 30 -16.65 7.80 -15.73
N HIS A 31 -15.42 7.96 -15.26
CA HIS A 31 -14.67 7.01 -14.44
C HIS A 31 -14.12 7.69 -13.17
N PRO A 32 -14.98 8.11 -12.24
CA PRO A 32 -14.51 8.67 -10.97
C PRO A 32 -13.93 7.52 -10.13
N TRP A 33 -12.88 7.70 -9.47
CA TRP A 33 -11.88 8.74 -9.37
C TRP A 33 -10.59 8.22 -10.01
N THR A 34 -10.46 8.36 -11.32
CA THR A 34 -9.39 7.74 -12.11
C THR A 34 -8.35 8.77 -12.52
N ARG A 35 -7.14 8.63 -12.00
CA ARG A 35 -5.95 9.43 -12.32
C ARG A 35 -4.72 8.52 -12.34
N ARG A 36 -4.67 7.64 -13.33
CA ARG A 36 -3.61 6.63 -13.44
C ARG A 36 -2.25 7.25 -13.67
N ALA A 37 -1.23 6.71 -13.01
CA ALA A 37 0.17 7.08 -13.25
C ALA A 37 0.51 7.08 -14.75
N PHE A 38 1.35 8.02 -15.16
CA PHE A 38 1.76 8.26 -16.56
C PHE A 38 0.66 8.77 -17.51
N SER A 39 -0.53 9.10 -17.01
CA SER A 39 -1.58 9.73 -17.80
C SER A 39 -1.44 11.27 -17.81
N PRO A 40 -2.06 11.98 -18.78
CA PRO A 40 -2.12 13.44 -18.77
C PRO A 40 -2.77 14.01 -17.49
N LEU A 41 -3.83 13.35 -16.96
CA LEU A 41 -4.50 13.74 -15.74
C LEU A 41 -3.60 13.59 -14.51
N PHE A 42 -2.75 12.56 -14.48
CA PHE A 42 -1.75 12.42 -13.43
C PHE A 42 -0.74 13.57 -13.45
N LEU A 43 -0.28 13.99 -14.62
CA LEU A 43 0.62 15.13 -14.76
C LEU A 43 -0.06 16.44 -14.35
N GLU A 44 -1.36 16.59 -14.64
CA GLU A 44 -2.17 17.74 -14.19
C GLU A 44 -2.30 17.77 -12.65
N GLY A 45 -2.62 16.62 -12.02
CA GLY A 45 -2.67 16.47 -10.56
C GLY A 45 -1.32 16.79 -9.91
N ARG A 46 -0.21 16.31 -10.49
CA ARG A 46 1.14 16.64 -10.02
C ARG A 46 1.48 18.11 -10.16
N ALA A 47 1.10 18.74 -11.26
CA ALA A 47 1.30 20.18 -11.42
C ALA A 47 0.53 21.00 -10.36
N TYR A 48 -0.67 20.55 -10.00
CA TYR A 48 -1.44 21.11 -8.89
C TYR A 48 -0.67 20.98 -7.56
N ILE A 49 -0.23 19.76 -7.21
CA ILE A 49 0.51 19.49 -5.96
C ILE A 49 1.80 20.31 -5.94
N GLU A 50 2.55 20.36 -7.04
CA GLU A 50 3.79 21.15 -7.15
C GLU A 50 3.55 22.65 -6.89
N ALA A 51 2.48 23.20 -7.46
CA ALA A 51 2.12 24.59 -7.23
C ALA A 51 1.81 24.85 -5.75
N ARG A 52 1.12 23.93 -5.07
CA ARG A 52 0.83 24.00 -3.64
C ARG A 52 2.10 23.86 -2.78
N MET A 53 3.03 22.99 -3.15
CA MET A 53 4.34 22.88 -2.49
C MET A 53 5.13 24.18 -2.60
N LYS A 54 5.19 24.79 -3.80
CA LYS A 54 5.84 26.09 -4.01
C LYS A 54 5.19 27.19 -3.19
N ALA A 55 3.86 27.24 -3.13
CA ALA A 55 3.13 28.20 -2.32
C ALA A 55 3.38 28.01 -0.80
N ALA A 56 3.68 26.80 -0.36
CA ALA A 56 4.12 26.50 1.01
C ALA A 56 5.60 26.84 1.27
N GLY A 57 6.31 27.45 0.31
CA GLY A 57 7.71 27.84 0.44
C GLY A 57 8.70 26.67 0.27
N LEU A 58 8.26 25.56 -0.34
CA LEU A 58 9.15 24.44 -0.64
C LEU A 58 9.83 24.64 -2.00
N THR A 59 11.09 24.24 -2.11
CA THR A 59 11.79 24.10 -3.39
C THR A 59 11.47 22.74 -3.98
N THR A 60 10.90 22.71 -5.19
CA THR A 60 10.45 21.48 -5.83
C THR A 60 11.46 20.92 -6.81
N ARG A 61 11.49 19.59 -6.94
CA ARG A 61 12.29 18.85 -7.93
C ARG A 61 11.62 17.52 -8.26
N MET A 62 11.94 16.99 -9.44
CA MET A 62 11.75 15.57 -9.74
C MET A 62 13.04 14.83 -9.39
N ASP A 63 12.93 13.64 -8.78
CA ASP A 63 14.09 12.76 -8.62
C ASP A 63 14.27 11.83 -9.84
N ALA A 64 15.31 10.99 -9.84
CA ALA A 64 15.58 10.09 -10.96
C ALA A 64 14.47 9.05 -11.17
N ALA A 65 13.71 8.69 -10.13
CA ALA A 65 12.58 7.78 -10.22
C ALA A 65 11.30 8.44 -10.75
N GLY A 66 11.31 9.78 -10.91
CA GLY A 66 10.12 10.54 -11.28
C GLY A 66 9.22 10.88 -10.10
N ASN A 67 9.70 10.85 -8.88
CA ASN A 67 8.96 11.34 -7.71
C ASN A 67 8.98 12.88 -7.68
N LEU A 68 7.83 13.49 -7.35
CA LEU A 68 7.78 14.92 -7.08
C LEU A 68 8.16 15.15 -5.61
N ILE A 69 9.18 15.98 -5.37
CA ILE A 69 9.71 16.27 -4.05
C ILE A 69 9.72 17.77 -3.80
N GLY A 70 9.09 18.20 -2.70
CA GLY A 70 9.18 19.56 -2.18
C GLY A 70 10.09 19.59 -0.93
N ARG A 71 11.16 20.40 -0.93
CA ARG A 71 12.14 20.46 0.15
C ARG A 71 12.13 21.81 0.86
N ARG A 72 12.23 21.76 2.19
CA ARG A 72 12.61 22.87 3.08
C ARG A 72 13.92 22.49 3.76
N ALA A 73 14.94 23.34 3.64
CA ALA A 73 16.22 23.11 4.29
C ALA A 73 16.08 23.25 5.83
N GLY A 74 16.74 22.37 6.55
CA GLY A 74 16.88 22.46 7.98
C GLY A 74 17.95 23.48 8.40
N THR A 75 17.97 23.80 9.68
CA THR A 75 18.93 24.77 10.25
C THR A 75 20.31 24.16 10.49
N LYS A 76 20.43 22.82 10.57
CA LYS A 76 21.68 22.11 10.84
C LYS A 76 22.07 21.17 9.71
N PRO A 77 22.99 21.59 8.82
CA PRO A 77 23.44 20.74 7.72
C PRO A 77 24.00 19.40 8.24
N GLY A 78 23.66 18.30 7.51
CA GLY A 78 24.22 16.98 7.75
C GLY A 78 23.48 16.11 8.77
N LEU A 79 22.41 16.58 9.40
CA LEU A 79 21.54 15.73 10.24
C LEU A 79 20.72 14.73 9.43
N GLY A 80 20.52 14.99 8.15
CA GLY A 80 19.73 14.16 7.25
C GLY A 80 18.35 14.74 6.99
N THR A 81 17.53 13.95 6.29
CA THR A 81 16.22 14.36 5.77
C THR A 81 15.09 13.58 6.45
N ILE A 82 14.13 14.27 7.01
CA ILE A 82 12.83 13.70 7.38
C ILE A 82 11.95 13.73 6.13
N LEU A 83 11.56 12.57 5.64
CA LEU A 83 10.69 12.41 4.47
C LEU A 83 9.26 12.11 4.92
N VAL A 84 8.27 12.79 4.35
CA VAL A 84 6.85 12.57 4.62
C VAL A 84 6.08 12.59 3.31
N GLY A 85 5.17 11.67 3.10
CA GLY A 85 4.35 11.67 1.89
C GLY A 85 3.66 10.35 1.62
N SER A 86 3.09 10.23 0.44
CA SER A 86 2.44 9.07 -0.12
C SER A 86 2.40 9.22 -1.65
N HIS A 87 1.33 8.77 -2.33
CA HIS A 87 1.16 8.86 -3.77
C HIS A 87 -0.11 9.63 -4.16
N SER A 88 -0.20 10.05 -5.41
CA SER A 88 -1.39 10.73 -5.94
C SER A 88 -2.00 10.03 -7.17
N ASP A 89 -1.39 8.95 -7.65
CA ASP A 89 -2.02 8.11 -8.67
C ASP A 89 -3.11 7.23 -8.06
N THR A 90 -4.03 6.76 -8.90
CA THR A 90 -5.17 5.92 -8.50
C THR A 90 -5.28 4.68 -9.37
N VAL A 91 -5.94 3.63 -8.88
CA VAL A 91 -6.47 2.56 -9.74
C VAL A 91 -7.59 3.10 -10.63
N PRO A 92 -7.96 2.40 -11.74
CA PRO A 92 -9.18 2.72 -12.49
C PRO A 92 -10.43 2.61 -11.60
N ASP A 93 -11.35 3.57 -11.72
CA ASP A 93 -12.57 3.65 -10.91
C ASP A 93 -12.27 3.52 -9.40
N GLY A 94 -11.18 4.15 -8.97
CA GLY A 94 -10.64 4.08 -7.61
C GLY A 94 -11.32 5.00 -6.62
N GLY A 95 -10.58 5.35 -5.56
CA GLY A 95 -11.03 6.21 -4.49
C GLY A 95 -10.55 7.67 -4.61
N ARG A 96 -11.11 8.53 -3.75
CA ARG A 96 -10.74 9.96 -3.67
C ARG A 96 -9.57 10.20 -2.73
N PHE A 97 -9.33 9.28 -1.78
CA PHE A 97 -8.50 9.51 -0.60
C PHE A 97 -7.26 8.61 -0.59
N ASP A 98 -7.33 7.47 -1.30
CA ASP A 98 -6.26 6.51 -1.43
C ASP A 98 -4.97 7.19 -1.91
N GLY A 99 -3.91 7.15 -1.09
CA GLY A 99 -2.65 7.86 -1.29
C GLY A 99 -2.74 9.39 -1.21
N ILE A 100 -3.79 9.97 -1.79
CA ILE A 100 -4.01 11.42 -1.84
C ILE A 100 -4.11 12.02 -0.44
N ALA A 101 -4.82 11.36 0.48
CA ALA A 101 -4.93 11.81 1.86
C ALA A 101 -3.55 11.95 2.51
N GLY A 102 -2.63 11.00 2.27
CA GLY A 102 -1.26 11.04 2.78
C GLY A 102 -0.41 12.15 2.16
N THR A 103 -0.48 12.32 0.85
CA THR A 103 0.25 13.38 0.14
C THR A 103 -0.20 14.77 0.59
N ILE A 104 -1.52 15.01 0.72
CA ILE A 104 -2.06 16.31 1.16
C ILE A 104 -1.82 16.52 2.66
N ALA A 105 -1.95 15.49 3.51
CA ALA A 105 -1.58 15.60 4.92
C ALA A 105 -0.11 15.99 5.12
N ALA A 106 0.80 15.38 4.35
CA ALA A 106 2.22 15.73 4.38
C ALA A 106 2.48 17.18 3.94
N LEU A 107 1.81 17.63 2.87
CA LEU A 107 1.87 19.03 2.44
C LEU A 107 1.35 19.97 3.54
N GLU A 108 0.28 19.62 4.22
CA GLU A 108 -0.29 20.43 5.31
C GLU A 108 0.66 20.49 6.52
N VAL A 109 1.41 19.42 6.81
CA VAL A 109 2.48 19.48 7.84
C VAL A 109 3.49 20.57 7.50
N ALA A 110 3.97 20.62 6.25
CA ALA A 110 4.93 21.65 5.84
C ALA A 110 4.34 23.07 5.91
N ARG A 111 3.08 23.26 5.52
CA ARG A 111 2.37 24.55 5.65
C ARG A 111 2.25 24.98 7.10
N SER A 112 1.78 24.09 7.97
CA SER A 112 1.54 24.36 9.37
C SER A 112 2.81 24.68 10.15
N LEU A 113 3.94 24.06 9.80
CA LEU A 113 5.27 24.45 10.31
C LEU A 113 5.61 25.89 9.88
N GLY A 114 5.39 26.22 8.60
CA GLY A 114 5.62 27.57 8.07
C GLY A 114 4.73 28.65 8.73
N ASP A 115 3.43 28.41 8.82
CA ASP A 115 2.45 29.32 9.43
C ASP A 115 2.78 29.64 10.89
N ARG A 116 3.44 28.72 11.57
CA ARG A 116 3.85 28.85 12.99
C ARG A 116 5.28 29.34 13.16
N GLY A 117 6.02 29.55 12.06
CA GLY A 117 7.43 29.94 12.11
C GLY A 117 8.32 28.89 12.77
N ILE A 118 7.96 27.61 12.67
CA ILE A 118 8.75 26.49 13.23
C ILE A 118 9.79 26.09 12.22
N GLU A 119 11.06 26.24 12.58
CA GLU A 119 12.20 25.73 11.84
C GLU A 119 12.66 24.39 12.42
N LEU A 120 12.92 23.43 11.56
CA LEU A 120 13.47 22.13 11.93
C LEU A 120 15.01 22.15 11.81
N ASP A 121 15.67 21.32 12.60
CA ASP A 121 17.10 21.11 12.47
C ASP A 121 17.43 20.23 11.25
N HIS A 122 16.59 19.21 10.97
CA HIS A 122 16.69 18.34 9.80
C HIS A 122 16.08 19.00 8.56
N ASP A 123 16.55 18.60 7.38
CA ASP A 123 15.82 18.85 6.14
C ASP A 123 14.44 18.18 6.20
N LEU A 124 13.41 18.85 5.68
CA LEU A 124 12.10 18.27 5.48
C LEU A 124 11.84 18.12 3.99
N GLU A 125 11.49 16.91 3.56
CA GLU A 125 11.00 16.65 2.21
C GLU A 125 9.57 16.10 2.26
N ILE A 126 8.72 16.67 1.40
CA ILE A 126 7.37 16.17 1.12
C ILE A 126 7.43 15.48 -0.24
N VAL A 127 6.98 14.22 -0.30
CA VAL A 127 7.06 13.41 -1.52
C VAL A 127 5.67 13.00 -2.01
N ASP A 128 5.49 13.07 -3.34
CA ASP A 128 4.45 12.36 -4.08
C ASP A 128 5.13 11.30 -4.93
N PHE A 129 5.01 10.03 -4.53
CA PHE A 129 5.65 8.91 -5.21
C PHE A 129 5.04 8.65 -6.59
N LEU A 130 5.86 8.17 -7.51
CA LEU A 130 5.43 7.77 -8.84
C LEU A 130 4.86 6.35 -8.81
N ALA A 131 3.60 6.21 -9.24
CA ALA A 131 2.99 4.90 -9.54
C ALA A 131 3.13 3.90 -8.38
N GLU A 132 2.58 4.23 -7.22
CA GLU A 132 2.41 3.28 -6.13
C GLU A 132 1.50 2.14 -6.57
N GLU A 133 0.40 2.49 -7.21
CA GLU A 133 -0.57 1.58 -7.79
C GLU A 133 -0.03 0.83 -9.01
N VAL A 134 -0.70 -0.28 -9.36
CA VAL A 134 -0.31 -1.04 -10.54
C VAL A 134 -0.45 -0.20 -11.81
N SER A 135 0.68 0.20 -12.36
CA SER A 135 0.77 1.07 -13.53
C SER A 135 0.37 0.35 -14.83
N ILE A 136 0.28 1.13 -15.90
CA ILE A 136 0.09 0.59 -17.28
C ILE A 136 1.22 -0.36 -17.73
N PHE A 137 2.35 -0.40 -17.04
CA PHE A 137 3.46 -1.32 -17.28
C PHE A 137 3.38 -2.61 -16.44
N GLY A 138 2.28 -2.79 -15.66
CA GLY A 138 2.02 -3.97 -14.85
C GLY A 138 2.93 -4.11 -13.63
N VAL A 139 3.45 -3.00 -13.11
CA VAL A 139 4.29 -2.93 -11.90
C VAL A 139 3.88 -1.73 -11.04
N SER A 140 4.13 -1.83 -9.74
CA SER A 140 3.72 -0.89 -8.71
C SER A 140 4.91 -0.37 -7.89
N CYS A 141 4.68 0.66 -7.07
CA CYS A 141 5.67 1.29 -6.18
C CYS A 141 6.95 1.70 -6.95
N ILE A 142 6.78 2.20 -8.20
CA ILE A 142 7.91 2.52 -9.08
C ILE A 142 8.78 3.60 -8.45
N GLY A 143 8.16 4.62 -7.90
CA GLY A 143 8.82 5.77 -7.31
C GLY A 143 9.65 5.43 -6.07
N SER A 144 9.05 4.77 -5.09
CA SER A 144 9.73 4.39 -3.84
C SER A 144 10.83 3.34 -4.08
N ARG A 145 10.58 2.35 -4.95
CA ARG A 145 11.62 1.40 -5.38
C ARG A 145 12.78 2.10 -6.07
N GLY A 146 12.48 3.05 -6.97
CA GLY A 146 13.50 3.81 -7.67
C GLY A 146 14.32 4.67 -6.72
N MET A 147 13.67 5.40 -5.80
CA MET A 147 14.33 6.22 -4.79
C MET A 147 15.31 5.40 -3.92
N THR A 148 15.01 4.12 -3.70
CA THR A 148 15.79 3.24 -2.81
C THR A 148 16.73 2.28 -3.56
N GLY A 149 16.79 2.37 -4.91
CA GLY A 149 17.61 1.48 -5.72
C GLY A 149 17.11 0.02 -5.77
N GLN A 150 15.80 -0.19 -5.58
CA GLN A 150 15.15 -1.50 -5.54
C GLN A 150 14.36 -1.82 -6.82
N ILE A 151 14.44 -0.98 -7.84
CA ILE A 151 13.82 -1.25 -9.14
C ILE A 151 14.62 -2.35 -9.86
N PRO A 152 13.98 -3.46 -10.29
CA PRO A 152 14.66 -4.45 -11.12
C PRO A 152 14.98 -3.85 -12.51
N GLU A 153 16.22 -4.00 -12.97
CA GLU A 153 16.64 -3.48 -14.30
C GLU A 153 15.71 -3.96 -15.42
N ALA A 154 15.29 -5.24 -15.36
CA ALA A 154 14.38 -5.83 -16.33
C ALA A 154 13.01 -5.11 -16.41
N TRP A 155 12.63 -4.33 -15.40
CA TRP A 155 11.38 -3.58 -15.45
C TRP A 155 11.46 -2.39 -16.41
N LEU A 156 12.63 -1.80 -16.59
CA LEU A 156 12.83 -0.63 -17.47
C LEU A 156 12.46 -0.91 -18.92
N THR A 157 12.52 -2.17 -19.35
CA THR A 157 12.14 -2.63 -20.70
C THR A 157 10.69 -3.09 -20.82
N ARG A 158 9.92 -3.12 -19.74
CA ARG A 158 8.48 -3.45 -19.80
C ARG A 158 7.75 -2.42 -20.64
N THR A 159 6.78 -2.90 -21.44
CA THR A 159 6.09 -2.06 -22.41
C THR A 159 4.60 -1.92 -22.12
N SER A 160 4.06 -0.75 -22.47
CA SER A 160 2.64 -0.49 -22.63
C SER A 160 2.43 0.18 -23.98
N GLY A 161 1.81 -0.53 -24.93
CA GLY A 161 1.83 -0.13 -26.33
C GLY A 161 3.27 -0.04 -26.87
N ASN A 162 3.63 1.10 -27.45
CA ASN A 162 4.96 1.35 -28.01
C ASN A 162 5.92 2.04 -27.02
N ARG A 163 5.54 2.20 -25.77
CA ARG A 163 6.29 2.94 -24.74
C ARG A 163 6.88 1.98 -23.72
N THR A 164 8.16 2.13 -23.38
CA THR A 164 8.80 1.39 -22.28
C THR A 164 8.63 2.11 -20.95
N LEU A 165 8.78 1.40 -19.82
CA LEU A 165 8.77 2.02 -18.48
C LEU A 165 9.88 3.09 -18.36
N SER A 166 11.07 2.83 -18.90
CA SER A 166 12.17 3.81 -18.96
C SER A 166 11.73 5.11 -19.63
N GLN A 167 11.05 5.02 -20.78
CA GLN A 167 10.50 6.20 -21.45
C GLN A 167 9.41 6.89 -20.63
N GLY A 168 8.53 6.13 -20.00
CA GLY A 168 7.49 6.67 -19.12
C GLY A 168 8.08 7.45 -17.92
N ILE A 169 9.13 6.93 -17.28
CA ILE A 169 9.84 7.64 -16.20
C ILE A 169 10.47 8.95 -16.72
N ALA A 170 11.11 8.93 -17.89
CA ALA A 170 11.68 10.14 -18.48
C ALA A 170 10.60 11.18 -18.82
N GLU A 171 9.45 10.78 -19.34
CA GLU A 171 8.33 11.66 -19.69
C GLU A 171 7.72 12.37 -18.48
N VAL A 172 7.74 11.75 -17.30
CA VAL A 172 7.28 12.38 -16.05
C VAL A 172 8.40 13.19 -15.34
N GLY A 173 9.55 13.36 -15.99
CA GLY A 173 10.65 14.19 -15.49
C GLY A 173 11.71 13.45 -14.69
N GLY A 174 11.69 12.11 -14.65
CA GLY A 174 12.73 11.29 -14.04
C GLY A 174 13.95 11.12 -14.96
N ASP A 175 14.99 10.46 -14.45
CA ASP A 175 16.20 10.14 -15.21
C ASP A 175 16.56 8.64 -15.10
N PRO A 176 16.07 7.82 -16.03
CA PRO A 176 16.35 6.38 -16.02
C PRO A 176 17.83 6.03 -16.12
N SER A 177 18.68 6.93 -16.63
CA SER A 177 20.11 6.66 -16.83
C SER A 177 20.90 6.53 -15.53
N VAL A 178 20.43 7.19 -14.47
CA VAL A 178 21.05 7.16 -13.13
C VAL A 178 20.20 6.43 -12.10
N LEU A 179 18.98 6.02 -12.47
CA LEU A 179 17.98 5.45 -11.56
C LEU A 179 18.49 4.24 -10.76
N LEU A 180 19.19 3.31 -11.41
CA LEU A 180 19.70 2.09 -10.76
C LEU A 180 20.84 2.38 -9.77
N ALA A 181 21.50 3.53 -9.90
CA ALA A 181 22.56 3.98 -8.99
C ALA A 181 22.02 4.89 -7.86
N GLN A 182 20.75 5.29 -7.94
CA GLN A 182 20.14 6.18 -6.94
C GLN A 182 20.09 5.51 -5.58
N LYS A 183 20.51 6.26 -4.56
CA LYS A 183 20.40 5.88 -3.15
C LYS A 183 20.14 7.13 -2.32
N ARG A 184 19.48 6.94 -1.18
CA ARG A 184 19.13 8.01 -0.24
C ARG A 184 19.71 7.73 1.15
N PRO A 185 21.07 7.74 1.30
CA PRO A 185 21.70 7.52 2.60
C PRO A 185 21.48 8.68 3.57
N ASP A 186 20.96 9.79 3.07
CA ASP A 186 20.62 10.99 3.82
C ASP A 186 19.30 10.91 4.58
N LEU A 187 18.45 9.90 4.30
CA LEU A 187 17.16 9.78 4.97
C LEU A 187 17.35 9.47 6.47
N ALA A 188 16.87 10.36 7.32
CA ALA A 188 16.82 10.17 8.77
C ALA A 188 15.60 9.32 9.18
N GLY A 189 14.50 9.43 8.47
CA GLY A 189 13.30 8.62 8.64
C GLY A 189 12.19 9.02 7.68
N PHE A 190 11.19 8.16 7.56
CA PHE A 190 10.02 8.33 6.70
C PHE A 190 8.72 8.09 7.45
N LEU A 191 7.74 8.96 7.23
CA LEU A 191 6.40 8.80 7.73
C LEU A 191 5.38 8.89 6.59
N GLU A 192 4.42 7.96 6.59
CA GLU A 192 3.30 7.94 5.66
C GLU A 192 1.97 7.98 6.42
N LEU A 193 0.99 8.74 5.92
CA LEU A 193 -0.41 8.62 6.30
C LEU A 193 -1.16 7.98 5.15
N HIS A 194 -2.07 7.07 5.47
CA HIS A 194 -2.96 6.47 4.50
C HIS A 194 -4.36 6.26 5.09
N ILE A 195 -5.36 6.04 4.27
CA ILE A 195 -6.64 5.52 4.75
C ILE A 195 -6.47 4.04 5.10
N GLU A 196 -7.24 3.52 6.05
CA GLU A 196 -7.09 2.13 6.52
C GLU A 196 -7.36 1.10 5.43
N GLN A 197 -8.25 1.39 4.49
CA GLN A 197 -8.76 0.42 3.51
C GLN A 197 -9.40 -0.81 4.17
N GLY A 198 -9.77 -0.68 5.42
CA GLY A 198 -10.37 -1.70 6.28
C GLY A 198 -11.35 -1.08 7.28
N PRO A 199 -12.18 -1.88 7.95
CA PRO A 199 -13.25 -1.38 8.81
C PRO A 199 -12.90 -1.30 10.31
N VAL A 200 -11.64 -1.57 10.71
CA VAL A 200 -11.28 -1.78 12.12
C VAL A 200 -11.35 -0.49 12.92
N LEU A 201 -10.78 0.60 12.39
CA LEU A 201 -10.75 1.90 13.10
C LEU A 201 -12.17 2.45 13.30
N GLU A 202 -13.02 2.35 12.28
CA GLU A 202 -14.42 2.75 12.37
C GLU A 202 -15.16 1.88 13.41
N ALA A 203 -15.02 0.55 13.34
CA ALA A 203 -15.67 -0.39 14.24
C ALA A 203 -15.22 -0.24 15.70
N GLU A 204 -13.95 0.10 15.93
CA GLU A 204 -13.39 0.27 17.28
C GLU A 204 -13.45 1.72 17.78
N ASN A 205 -14.00 2.65 16.98
CA ASN A 205 -14.07 4.08 17.29
C ASN A 205 -12.69 4.63 17.67
N LYS A 206 -11.71 4.35 16.80
CA LYS A 206 -10.33 4.86 16.86
C LYS A 206 -10.12 5.95 15.82
N ASP A 207 -9.31 6.94 16.17
CA ASP A 207 -8.96 8.02 15.28
C ASP A 207 -7.74 7.66 14.41
N ILE A 208 -6.81 6.85 14.96
CA ILE A 208 -5.52 6.53 14.33
C ILE A 208 -5.17 5.05 14.50
N GLY A 209 -4.74 4.40 13.42
CA GLY A 209 -4.07 3.11 13.42
C GLY A 209 -2.55 3.30 13.27
N ILE A 210 -1.75 2.89 14.24
CA ILE A 210 -0.28 2.88 14.11
C ILE A 210 0.11 1.55 13.50
N VAL A 211 0.68 1.59 12.30
CA VAL A 211 0.94 0.39 11.51
C VAL A 211 2.20 -0.32 12.00
N THR A 212 2.04 -1.47 12.65
CA THR A 212 3.12 -2.29 13.20
C THR A 212 3.99 -2.93 12.14
N ALA A 213 3.35 -3.37 11.04
CA ALA A 213 4.03 -3.91 9.87
C ALA A 213 3.12 -3.85 8.63
N ILE A 214 3.74 -3.81 7.47
CA ILE A 214 3.10 -4.08 6.18
C ILE A 214 3.21 -5.58 5.94
N ALA A 215 2.09 -6.27 5.75
CA ALA A 215 2.04 -7.71 5.58
C ALA A 215 2.87 -8.18 4.37
N GLY A 216 3.57 -9.28 4.54
CA GLY A 216 4.19 -10.00 3.43
C GLY A 216 3.11 -10.63 2.55
N ILE A 217 3.31 -10.58 1.24
CA ILE A 217 2.36 -11.13 0.25
C ILE A 217 2.99 -12.32 -0.43
N THR A 218 2.36 -13.49 -0.27
CA THR A 218 2.75 -14.73 -0.95
C THR A 218 1.64 -15.17 -1.89
N ARG A 219 1.96 -15.35 -3.18
CA ARG A 219 1.01 -15.89 -4.16
C ARG A 219 1.37 -17.30 -4.52
N ILE A 220 0.38 -18.19 -4.48
CA ILE A 220 0.55 -19.63 -4.63
C ILE A 220 -0.40 -20.12 -5.72
N GLU A 221 0.15 -20.69 -6.79
CA GLU A 221 -0.63 -21.34 -7.85
C GLU A 221 -0.71 -22.85 -7.55
N ILE A 222 -1.92 -23.41 -7.63
CA ILE A 222 -2.17 -24.84 -7.50
C ILE A 222 -2.92 -25.32 -8.72
N THR A 223 -2.42 -26.42 -9.34
CA THR A 223 -3.06 -27.10 -10.45
C THR A 223 -3.61 -28.45 -9.98
N VAL A 224 -4.91 -28.63 -10.17
CA VAL A 224 -5.65 -29.89 -9.92
C VAL A 224 -5.97 -30.53 -11.24
N GLU A 225 -5.55 -31.77 -11.45
CA GLU A 225 -5.76 -32.56 -12.66
C GLU A 225 -6.64 -33.79 -12.36
N GLY A 226 -7.78 -33.84 -13.02
CA GLY A 226 -8.72 -34.94 -12.98
C GLY A 226 -8.85 -35.61 -14.35
N ARG A 227 -10.06 -36.10 -14.66
CA ARG A 227 -10.34 -36.76 -15.93
C ARG A 227 -11.63 -36.24 -16.57
N ALA A 228 -11.51 -35.81 -17.83
CA ALA A 228 -12.70 -35.44 -18.61
C ALA A 228 -13.53 -36.69 -18.97
N ASP A 229 -14.77 -36.68 -18.53
CA ASP A 229 -15.72 -37.75 -18.81
C ASP A 229 -17.09 -37.13 -19.14
N HIS A 230 -18.02 -37.94 -19.72
CA HIS A 230 -19.37 -37.47 -20.00
C HIS A 230 -20.16 -37.26 -18.69
N ALA A 231 -20.64 -36.04 -18.47
CA ALA A 231 -21.27 -35.65 -17.19
C ALA A 231 -22.53 -36.45 -16.86
N GLY A 232 -23.28 -36.93 -17.86
CA GLY A 232 -24.53 -37.67 -17.67
C GLY A 232 -24.38 -39.19 -17.56
N THR A 233 -23.29 -39.78 -18.08
CA THR A 233 -23.15 -41.23 -18.17
C THR A 233 -22.07 -41.79 -17.25
N THR A 234 -21.12 -40.99 -16.82
CA THR A 234 -20.09 -41.45 -15.90
C THR A 234 -20.65 -41.53 -14.46
N PRO A 235 -20.62 -42.72 -13.81
CA PRO A 235 -21.10 -42.86 -12.44
C PRO A 235 -20.38 -41.94 -11.48
N MET A 236 -21.07 -41.48 -10.42
CA MET A 236 -20.53 -40.52 -9.46
C MET A 236 -19.28 -41.03 -8.75
N ASP A 237 -19.24 -42.32 -8.41
CA ASP A 237 -18.15 -43.00 -7.70
C ASP A 237 -16.93 -43.34 -8.58
N ARG A 238 -16.98 -43.01 -9.88
CA ARG A 238 -15.89 -43.29 -10.84
C ARG A 238 -15.30 -42.02 -11.46
N ARG A 239 -15.68 -40.86 -10.93
CA ARG A 239 -15.20 -39.57 -11.41
C ARG A 239 -13.89 -39.19 -10.78
N ALA A 240 -13.01 -38.58 -11.54
CA ALA A 240 -11.88 -37.80 -11.05
C ALA A 240 -12.18 -36.33 -11.40
N ASP A 241 -13.04 -35.69 -10.60
CA ASP A 241 -13.58 -34.35 -10.87
C ASP A 241 -12.67 -33.28 -10.26
N ALA A 242 -11.88 -32.63 -11.12
CA ALA A 242 -10.95 -31.59 -10.70
C ALA A 242 -11.64 -30.38 -10.05
N LEU A 243 -12.88 -30.07 -10.50
CA LEU A 243 -13.61 -28.93 -9.96
C LEU A 243 -14.12 -29.18 -8.53
N VAL A 244 -14.64 -30.37 -8.28
CA VAL A 244 -15.10 -30.73 -6.92
C VAL A 244 -13.93 -30.75 -5.95
N ALA A 245 -12.80 -31.37 -6.33
CA ALA A 245 -11.58 -31.37 -5.52
C ALA A 245 -11.04 -29.95 -5.23
N ALA A 246 -10.95 -29.13 -6.27
CA ALA A 246 -10.52 -27.73 -6.11
C ALA A 246 -11.49 -26.90 -5.26
N SER A 247 -12.81 -27.13 -5.36
CA SER A 247 -13.81 -26.44 -4.55
C SER A 247 -13.69 -26.79 -3.07
N GLN A 248 -13.41 -28.07 -2.75
CA GLN A 248 -13.12 -28.47 -1.37
C GLN A 248 -11.87 -27.76 -0.86
N LEU A 249 -10.80 -27.72 -1.64
CA LEU A 249 -9.56 -27.03 -1.27
C LEU A 249 -9.80 -25.53 -0.98
N VAL A 250 -10.66 -24.85 -1.74
CA VAL A 250 -11.04 -23.45 -1.48
C VAL A 250 -11.71 -23.29 -0.11
N LEU A 251 -12.61 -24.21 0.26
CA LEU A 251 -13.28 -24.18 1.55
C LEU A 251 -12.30 -24.43 2.71
N ASP A 252 -11.37 -25.35 2.52
CA ASP A 252 -10.35 -25.70 3.52
C ASP A 252 -9.33 -24.56 3.70
N ILE A 253 -8.90 -23.91 2.60
CA ILE A 253 -8.08 -22.68 2.64
C ILE A 253 -8.79 -21.59 3.44
N ARG A 254 -10.06 -21.32 3.14
CA ARG A 254 -10.86 -20.33 3.89
C ARG A 254 -10.94 -20.66 5.38
N SER A 255 -11.20 -21.92 5.70
CA SER A 255 -11.32 -22.38 7.09
C SER A 255 -10.00 -22.25 7.84
N ARG A 256 -8.88 -22.67 7.21
CA ARG A 256 -7.53 -22.54 7.78
C ARG A 256 -7.16 -21.08 8.00
N ALA A 257 -7.42 -20.21 7.00
CA ALA A 257 -7.14 -18.78 7.12
C ALA A 257 -7.96 -18.13 8.24
N ALA A 258 -9.24 -18.49 8.39
CA ALA A 258 -10.09 -17.99 9.46
C ALA A 258 -9.62 -18.41 10.85
N GLU A 259 -9.05 -19.62 11.02
CA GLU A 259 -8.44 -20.04 12.27
C GLU A 259 -7.14 -19.27 12.55
N GLN A 260 -6.30 -19.08 11.53
CA GLN A 260 -5.03 -18.40 11.68
C GLN A 260 -5.22 -16.89 11.98
N ALA A 261 -6.25 -16.27 11.41
CA ALA A 261 -6.62 -14.88 11.70
C ALA A 261 -7.09 -14.64 13.17
N LYS A 262 -7.30 -15.69 13.97
CA LYS A 262 -7.59 -15.56 15.41
C LYS A 262 -6.33 -15.45 16.28
N THR A 263 -5.17 -15.76 15.73
CA THR A 263 -3.87 -15.61 16.42
C THR A 263 -3.44 -14.15 16.40
N PRO A 264 -2.56 -13.70 17.32
CA PRO A 264 -1.99 -12.37 17.26
C PRO A 264 -1.29 -12.13 15.91
N GLY A 265 -1.48 -10.95 15.34
CA GLY A 265 -0.98 -10.57 14.02
C GLY A 265 -2.05 -10.67 12.92
N HIS A 266 -1.80 -9.95 11.83
CA HIS A 266 -2.71 -9.99 10.68
C HIS A 266 -2.43 -11.20 9.80
N PHE A 267 -3.47 -11.96 9.46
CA PHE A 267 -3.43 -13.03 8.46
C PHE A 267 -4.69 -13.01 7.59
N ALA A 268 -4.50 -13.11 6.28
CA ALA A 268 -5.59 -13.29 5.31
C ALA A 268 -5.13 -14.21 4.17
N ALA A 269 -6.03 -15.05 3.66
CA ALA A 269 -5.79 -15.81 2.42
C ALA A 269 -7.07 -15.89 1.59
N THR A 270 -6.94 -15.58 0.32
CA THR A 270 -8.06 -15.54 -0.64
C THR A 270 -7.69 -16.27 -1.92
N VAL A 271 -8.56 -17.16 -2.39
CA VAL A 271 -8.46 -17.70 -3.74
C VAL A 271 -9.09 -16.69 -4.69
N GLY A 272 -8.25 -15.90 -5.37
CA GLY A 272 -8.68 -14.79 -6.23
C GLY A 272 -8.87 -15.17 -7.68
N GLU A 273 -8.21 -16.24 -8.17
CA GLU A 273 -8.39 -16.77 -9.51
C GLU A 273 -8.77 -18.24 -9.47
N PHE A 274 -9.69 -18.63 -10.36
CA PHE A 274 -10.19 -19.99 -10.47
C PHE A 274 -10.51 -20.29 -11.94
N ARG A 275 -9.64 -21.02 -12.63
CA ARG A 275 -9.75 -21.33 -14.05
C ARG A 275 -10.07 -22.80 -14.24
N ILE A 276 -11.11 -23.13 -15.02
CA ILE A 276 -11.66 -24.46 -15.19
C ILE A 276 -11.52 -24.88 -16.65
N GLU A 277 -11.09 -26.13 -16.89
CA GLU A 277 -11.05 -26.75 -18.21
C GLU A 277 -11.81 -28.08 -18.21
N PRO A 278 -12.61 -28.35 -19.26
CA PRO A 278 -12.92 -27.55 -20.44
C PRO A 278 -14.01 -26.49 -20.21
N ASN A 279 -14.53 -26.32 -19.00
CA ASN A 279 -15.62 -25.39 -18.65
C ASN A 279 -16.89 -25.58 -19.53
N ALA A 280 -17.32 -26.82 -19.64
CA ALA A 280 -18.46 -27.23 -20.43
C ALA A 280 -19.48 -28.01 -19.58
N ALA A 281 -20.76 -27.66 -19.65
CA ALA A 281 -21.82 -28.19 -18.79
C ALA A 281 -22.03 -29.71 -18.86
N ASN A 282 -21.63 -30.37 -19.96
CA ASN A 282 -21.82 -31.80 -20.21
C ASN A 282 -20.55 -32.63 -20.07
N VAL A 283 -19.48 -32.04 -19.51
CA VAL A 283 -18.17 -32.71 -19.32
C VAL A 283 -17.77 -32.58 -17.87
N VAL A 284 -17.29 -33.67 -17.24
CA VAL A 284 -16.64 -33.64 -15.93
C VAL A 284 -15.33 -32.84 -16.06
N PRO A 285 -15.11 -31.78 -15.27
CA PRO A 285 -13.90 -30.96 -15.40
C PRO A 285 -12.62 -31.77 -15.16
N SER A 286 -11.67 -31.62 -16.10
CA SER A 286 -10.40 -32.36 -16.07
C SER A 286 -9.25 -31.55 -15.50
N LYS A 287 -9.38 -30.23 -15.40
CA LYS A 287 -8.31 -29.40 -14.84
C LYS A 287 -8.89 -28.13 -14.20
N VAL A 288 -8.32 -27.78 -13.07
CA VAL A 288 -8.52 -26.48 -12.42
C VAL A 288 -7.16 -25.88 -12.04
N VAL A 289 -6.99 -24.59 -12.32
CA VAL A 289 -5.86 -23.80 -11.81
C VAL A 289 -6.43 -22.71 -10.92
N LEU A 290 -5.97 -22.65 -9.68
CA LEU A 290 -6.34 -21.63 -8.72
C LEU A 290 -5.12 -20.85 -8.25
N LEU A 291 -5.31 -19.55 -7.98
CA LEU A 291 -4.28 -18.67 -7.43
C LEU A 291 -4.73 -18.14 -6.08
N ILE A 292 -3.92 -18.35 -5.06
CA ILE A 292 -4.11 -17.87 -3.70
C ILE A 292 -3.27 -16.61 -3.51
N ASP A 293 -3.88 -15.53 -2.97
CA ASP A 293 -3.19 -14.37 -2.40
C ASP A 293 -3.23 -14.52 -0.87
N GLY A 294 -2.08 -14.84 -0.29
CA GLY A 294 -1.87 -14.98 1.15
C GLY A 294 -1.12 -13.76 1.70
N ARG A 295 -1.59 -13.20 2.81
CA ARG A 295 -0.99 -12.03 3.47
C ARG A 295 -0.79 -12.30 4.95
N ALA A 296 0.42 -12.03 5.45
CA ALA A 296 0.75 -12.25 6.85
C ALA A 296 1.66 -11.13 7.40
N GLU A 297 1.33 -10.64 8.58
CA GLU A 297 2.20 -9.74 9.35
C GLU A 297 3.42 -10.50 9.90
N ILE A 298 3.21 -11.73 10.33
CA ILE A 298 4.24 -12.59 10.93
C ILE A 298 4.67 -13.64 9.92
N ARG A 299 5.95 -13.69 9.59
CA ARG A 299 6.48 -14.61 8.55
C ARG A 299 6.23 -16.08 8.89
N SER A 300 6.38 -16.49 10.14
CA SER A 300 6.12 -17.88 10.56
C SER A 300 4.69 -18.32 10.29
N ASP A 301 3.71 -17.42 10.39
CA ASP A 301 2.31 -17.75 10.12
C ASP A 301 2.08 -18.10 8.65
N MET A 302 2.79 -17.40 7.75
CA MET A 302 2.78 -17.74 6.32
C MET A 302 3.48 -19.07 6.07
N GLU A 303 4.60 -19.36 6.74
CA GLU A 303 5.32 -20.63 6.60
C GLU A 303 4.49 -21.81 7.08
N ASP A 304 3.78 -21.65 8.21
CA ASP A 304 2.84 -22.65 8.73
C ASP A 304 1.65 -22.87 7.78
N PHE A 305 1.15 -21.81 7.16
CA PHE A 305 0.10 -21.92 6.15
C PHE A 305 0.57 -22.66 4.89
N LEU A 306 1.77 -22.37 4.42
CA LEU A 306 2.38 -23.06 3.27
C LEU A 306 2.61 -24.53 3.55
N ALA A 307 3.14 -24.87 4.73
CA ALA A 307 3.35 -26.26 5.15
C ALA A 307 2.02 -27.02 5.27
N TRP A 308 0.96 -26.36 5.76
CA TRP A 308 -0.38 -26.93 5.78
C TRP A 308 -0.93 -27.19 4.37
N ILE A 309 -0.78 -26.24 3.43
CA ILE A 309 -1.18 -26.43 2.01
C ILE A 309 -0.49 -27.68 1.42
N ASP A 310 0.82 -27.85 1.64
CA ASP A 310 1.58 -29.00 1.14
C ASP A 310 1.06 -30.36 1.67
N GLY A 311 0.45 -30.36 2.84
CA GLY A 311 -0.25 -31.51 3.41
C GLY A 311 -1.64 -31.71 2.81
N GLU A 312 -2.42 -30.62 2.75
CA GLU A 312 -3.82 -30.63 2.36
C GLU A 312 -4.02 -31.05 0.89
N VAL A 313 -3.17 -30.58 -0.03
CA VAL A 313 -3.24 -31.01 -1.44
C VAL A 313 -3.06 -32.52 -1.60
N LYS A 314 -2.35 -33.21 -0.73
CA LYS A 314 -2.18 -34.67 -0.77
C LYS A 314 -3.43 -35.39 -0.27
N THR A 315 -4.06 -34.85 0.79
CA THR A 315 -5.33 -35.34 1.34
C THR A 315 -6.43 -35.25 0.28
N ILE A 316 -6.62 -34.06 -0.28
CA ILE A 316 -7.61 -33.81 -1.34
C ILE A 316 -7.35 -34.67 -2.58
N ALA A 317 -6.09 -34.85 -2.99
CA ALA A 317 -5.74 -35.70 -4.13
C ALA A 317 -6.18 -37.15 -3.91
N ALA A 318 -5.95 -37.67 -2.70
CA ALA A 318 -6.34 -39.04 -2.33
C ALA A 318 -7.87 -39.21 -2.24
N ASP A 319 -8.56 -38.27 -1.59
CA ASP A 319 -10.00 -38.36 -1.32
C ASP A 319 -10.84 -38.26 -2.61
N PHE A 320 -10.39 -37.44 -3.58
CA PHE A 320 -11.11 -37.20 -4.83
C PHE A 320 -10.55 -37.98 -6.04
N GLY A 321 -9.50 -38.75 -5.86
CA GLY A 321 -8.88 -39.53 -6.95
C GLY A 321 -8.33 -38.66 -8.08
N VAL A 322 -7.83 -37.46 -7.75
CA VAL A 322 -7.23 -36.51 -8.69
C VAL A 322 -5.72 -36.40 -8.47
N THR A 323 -5.01 -35.79 -9.41
CA THR A 323 -3.59 -35.41 -9.22
C THR A 323 -3.54 -33.92 -8.90
N ILE A 324 -2.80 -33.56 -7.83
CA ILE A 324 -2.52 -32.16 -7.53
C ILE A 324 -1.01 -31.98 -7.58
N ASN A 325 -0.56 -31.09 -8.45
CA ASN A 325 0.86 -30.76 -8.58
C ASN A 325 1.35 -30.03 -7.33
N ALA A 326 2.65 -30.09 -7.05
CA ALA A 326 3.23 -29.32 -5.95
C ALA A 326 2.89 -27.84 -6.09
N PRO A 327 2.41 -27.18 -5.02
CA PRO A 327 2.10 -25.75 -5.06
C PRO A 327 3.29 -24.91 -5.52
N VAL A 328 3.04 -23.97 -6.43
CA VAL A 328 4.08 -23.10 -7.00
C VAL A 328 3.98 -21.71 -6.38
N ARG A 329 5.04 -21.26 -5.73
CA ARG A 329 5.14 -19.87 -5.24
C ARG A 329 5.41 -18.94 -6.41
N VAL A 330 4.39 -18.17 -6.83
CA VAL A 330 4.50 -17.19 -7.92
C VAL A 330 5.21 -15.93 -7.45
N SER A 331 4.95 -15.53 -6.19
CA SER A 331 5.66 -14.46 -5.50
C SER A 331 5.72 -14.74 -4.01
N ASP A 332 6.74 -14.23 -3.34
CA ASP A 332 6.93 -14.39 -1.90
C ASP A 332 7.68 -13.17 -1.34
N ASN A 333 6.94 -12.23 -0.76
CA ASN A 333 7.48 -11.02 -0.16
C ASN A 333 7.44 -11.13 1.37
N MET A 334 8.53 -10.74 2.00
CA MET A 334 8.62 -10.69 3.46
C MET A 334 7.77 -9.53 4.02
N PRO A 335 7.18 -9.69 5.22
CA PRO A 335 6.59 -8.56 5.92
C PRO A 335 7.63 -7.48 6.20
N THR A 336 7.19 -6.23 6.21
CA THR A 336 8.04 -5.08 6.52
C THR A 336 7.60 -4.47 7.85
N PRO A 337 8.34 -4.65 8.94
CA PRO A 337 8.00 -4.05 10.23
C PRO A 337 8.22 -2.53 10.21
N GLY A 338 7.35 -1.80 10.90
CA GLY A 338 7.57 -0.40 11.24
C GLY A 338 8.78 -0.25 12.15
N ALA A 339 9.55 0.82 11.96
CA ALA A 339 10.73 1.08 12.80
C ALA A 339 10.30 1.36 14.25
N PRO A 340 10.79 0.61 15.26
CA PRO A 340 10.31 0.73 16.64
C PRO A 340 10.37 2.16 17.18
N VAL A 341 11.46 2.89 16.91
CA VAL A 341 11.64 4.28 17.33
C VAL A 341 10.56 5.20 16.74
N LEU A 342 10.11 4.96 15.50
CA LEU A 342 9.06 5.75 14.85
C LEU A 342 7.66 5.33 15.33
N LEU A 343 7.44 4.05 15.64
CA LEU A 343 6.18 3.60 16.25
C LEU A 343 5.97 4.28 17.61
N GLU A 344 7.01 4.33 18.47
CA GLU A 344 6.96 5.06 19.74
C GLU A 344 6.76 6.57 19.55
N THR A 345 7.39 7.15 18.50
CA THR A 345 7.21 8.56 18.14
C THR A 345 5.75 8.85 17.77
N LEU A 346 5.14 7.98 16.96
CA LEU A 346 3.73 8.10 16.56
C LEU A 346 2.78 7.94 17.76
N GLU A 347 3.07 7.05 18.72
CA GLU A 347 2.28 6.92 19.95
C GLU A 347 2.31 8.22 20.76
N ARG A 348 3.51 8.78 21.00
CA ARG A 348 3.64 10.07 21.71
C ARG A 348 2.95 11.20 20.97
N ALA A 349 2.99 11.21 19.64
CA ALA A 349 2.29 12.19 18.83
C ALA A 349 0.76 12.05 18.98
N CYS A 350 0.22 10.82 18.95
CA CYS A 350 -1.20 10.57 19.21
C CYS A 350 -1.62 11.06 20.61
N GLU A 351 -0.82 10.77 21.63
CA GLU A 351 -1.07 11.26 22.99
C GLU A 351 -1.07 12.80 23.07
N THR A 352 -0.11 13.44 22.38
CA THR A 352 0.04 14.90 22.35
C THR A 352 -1.19 15.59 21.74
N VAL A 353 -1.76 15.05 20.66
CA VAL A 353 -2.96 15.61 20.03
C VAL A 353 -4.26 15.07 20.64
N GLY A 354 -4.18 14.08 21.54
CA GLY A 354 -5.32 13.44 22.19
C GLY A 354 -6.10 12.50 21.28
N ALA A 355 -5.46 11.92 20.25
CA ALA A 355 -6.04 10.96 19.34
C ALA A 355 -6.17 9.58 19.99
N LYS A 356 -7.35 8.96 19.84
CA LYS A 356 -7.55 7.55 20.21
C LYS A 356 -6.88 6.68 19.17
N HIS A 357 -5.94 5.85 19.57
CA HIS A 357 -5.19 5.02 18.64
C HIS A 357 -5.18 3.55 19.03
N CYS A 358 -4.81 2.70 18.08
CA CYS A 358 -4.45 1.30 18.31
C CYS A 358 -3.27 0.92 17.40
N ARG A 359 -2.59 -0.17 17.74
CA ARG A 359 -1.61 -0.80 16.86
C ARG A 359 -2.32 -1.79 15.95
N MET A 360 -1.96 -1.81 14.67
CA MET A 360 -2.53 -2.72 13.69
C MET A 360 -1.54 -2.96 12.56
N ALA A 361 -1.73 -4.02 11.79
CA ALA A 361 -0.94 -4.25 10.57
C ALA A 361 -1.64 -3.68 9.34
N SER A 362 -0.87 -3.38 8.29
CA SER A 362 -1.42 -3.18 6.95
C SER A 362 -1.52 -4.50 6.22
N GLY A 363 -2.71 -4.83 5.72
CA GLY A 363 -2.91 -5.91 4.76
C GLY A 363 -2.58 -5.51 3.31
N ALA A 364 -2.43 -4.22 3.02
CA ALA A 364 -2.08 -3.68 1.70
C ALA A 364 -0.56 -3.43 1.58
N GLY A 365 -0.07 -3.31 0.34
CA GLY A 365 1.29 -2.83 0.07
C GLY A 365 1.33 -1.30 0.10
N HIS A 366 2.47 -0.69 0.47
CA HIS A 366 2.67 0.75 0.51
C HIS A 366 4.11 1.12 0.15
N ASP A 367 4.34 2.38 -0.21
CA ASP A 367 5.67 2.92 -0.48
C ASP A 367 6.60 2.80 0.72
N THR A 368 6.04 2.89 1.94
CA THR A 368 6.76 2.66 3.21
C THR A 368 7.56 1.36 3.22
N ALA A 369 7.05 0.28 2.59
CA ALA A 369 7.76 -1.01 2.54
C ALA A 369 9.09 -0.95 1.78
N TRP A 370 9.24 0.00 0.87
CA TRP A 370 10.46 0.18 0.10
C TRP A 370 11.41 1.16 0.77
N ILE A 371 10.90 2.24 1.34
CA ILE A 371 11.71 3.19 2.10
C ILE A 371 12.31 2.52 3.34
N ALA A 372 11.57 1.62 4.00
CA ALA A 372 12.05 0.85 5.17
C ALA A 372 13.32 0.02 4.90
N LYS A 373 13.69 -0.22 3.64
CA LYS A 373 14.92 -0.93 3.27
C LYS A 373 16.18 -0.07 3.37
N VAL A 374 16.04 1.25 3.47
CA VAL A 374 17.17 2.18 3.46
C VAL A 374 17.15 3.17 4.62
N ALA A 375 15.99 3.36 5.28
CA ALA A 375 15.83 4.27 6.41
C ALA A 375 14.77 3.75 7.39
N PRO A 376 14.77 4.17 8.65
CA PRO A 376 13.63 3.96 9.54
C PRO A 376 12.35 4.48 8.90
N ALA A 377 11.30 3.66 8.84
CA ALA A 377 10.03 4.03 8.24
C ALA A 377 8.86 3.53 9.09
N ALA A 378 7.78 4.29 9.14
CA ALA A 378 6.53 3.92 9.76
C ALA A 378 5.37 4.63 9.07
N MET A 379 4.15 4.16 9.31
CA MET A 379 2.95 4.77 8.77
C MET A 379 1.79 4.71 9.76
N ILE A 380 0.81 5.58 9.53
CA ILE A 380 -0.44 5.62 10.27
C ILE A 380 -1.62 5.52 9.33
N PHE A 381 -2.69 4.93 9.84
CA PHE A 381 -3.98 4.90 9.18
C PHE A 381 -4.96 5.87 9.82
N VAL A 382 -5.85 6.42 8.98
CA VAL A 382 -7.07 7.11 9.39
C VAL A 382 -8.29 6.28 8.96
N PRO A 383 -9.44 6.40 9.65
CA PRO A 383 -10.64 5.64 9.30
C PRO A 383 -11.09 5.89 7.86
N CYS A 384 -11.60 4.85 7.22
CA CYS A 384 -12.38 4.97 6.01
C CYS A 384 -13.73 4.25 6.17
N LYS A 385 -14.75 4.83 5.58
CA LYS A 385 -16.14 4.41 5.75
C LYS A 385 -16.36 2.98 5.25
N GLU A 386 -16.89 2.13 6.12
CA GLU A 386 -17.16 0.71 5.84
C GLU A 386 -15.92 -0.08 5.36
N GLY A 387 -14.71 0.47 5.55
CA GLY A 387 -13.47 -0.13 5.07
C GLY A 387 -13.34 -0.20 3.54
N ARG A 388 -14.14 0.57 2.81
CA ARG A 388 -14.15 0.53 1.35
C ARG A 388 -13.00 1.34 0.76
N SER A 389 -12.30 0.74 -0.18
CA SER A 389 -11.28 1.39 -1.02
C SER A 389 -11.26 0.76 -2.41
N HIS A 390 -10.52 1.35 -3.36
CA HIS A 390 -10.48 0.94 -4.76
C HIS A 390 -11.87 0.91 -5.42
N CYS A 391 -12.74 1.82 -5.03
CA CYS A 391 -14.08 1.98 -5.58
C CYS A 391 -14.56 3.43 -5.44
N ALA A 392 -15.54 3.81 -6.26
CA ALA A 392 -16.05 5.17 -6.32
C ALA A 392 -16.72 5.63 -4.99
N GLU A 393 -17.15 4.70 -4.15
CA GLU A 393 -17.79 4.97 -2.87
C GLU A 393 -16.81 5.05 -1.70
N GLU A 394 -15.51 4.99 -1.94
CA GLU A 394 -14.49 5.23 -0.94
C GLU A 394 -14.70 6.59 -0.29
N TRP A 395 -14.68 6.60 1.04
CA TRP A 395 -14.87 7.83 1.82
C TRP A 395 -14.04 7.83 3.10
N ALA A 396 -13.36 8.93 3.36
CA ALA A 396 -12.76 9.27 4.63
C ALA A 396 -13.20 10.67 5.05
N GLU A 397 -13.49 10.88 6.32
CA GLU A 397 -13.90 12.19 6.81
C GLU A 397 -12.70 13.16 6.84
N ASN A 398 -12.89 14.39 6.36
CA ASN A 398 -11.82 15.39 6.35
C ASN A 398 -11.23 15.64 7.75
N ASP A 399 -12.06 15.54 8.76
CA ASP A 399 -11.65 15.65 10.16
C ASP A 399 -10.74 14.51 10.61
N ASP A 400 -10.92 13.29 10.11
CA ASP A 400 -10.06 12.16 10.43
C ASP A 400 -8.69 12.31 9.73
N ILE A 401 -8.68 12.80 8.49
CA ILE A 401 -7.45 13.13 7.77
C ILE A 401 -6.71 14.28 8.47
N ALA A 402 -7.43 15.31 8.94
CA ALA A 402 -6.83 16.40 9.71
C ALA A 402 -6.25 15.92 11.05
N MET A 403 -6.90 14.96 11.72
CA MET A 403 -6.36 14.34 12.92
C MET A 403 -5.06 13.57 12.60
N GLY A 404 -5.04 12.81 11.52
CA GLY A 404 -3.83 12.12 11.04
C GLY A 404 -2.71 13.10 10.68
N ALA A 405 -3.02 14.20 10.00
CA ALA A 405 -2.06 15.26 9.68
C ALA A 405 -1.51 15.93 10.94
N ALA A 406 -2.33 16.11 11.98
CA ALA A 406 -1.90 16.65 13.27
C ALA A 406 -0.94 15.68 13.99
N VAL A 407 -1.19 14.38 13.92
CA VAL A 407 -0.27 13.35 14.43
C VAL A 407 1.05 13.39 13.67
N LEU A 408 1.02 13.45 12.33
CA LEU A 408 2.25 13.60 11.53
C LEU A 408 3.02 14.88 11.88
N PHE A 409 2.32 16.00 12.09
CA PHE A 409 2.95 17.26 12.48
C PHE A 409 3.73 17.14 13.80
N GLU A 410 3.13 16.54 14.83
CA GLU A 410 3.81 16.33 16.10
C GLU A 410 4.92 15.26 16.01
N ALA A 411 4.69 14.20 15.21
CA ALA A 411 5.71 13.17 14.97
C ALA A 411 6.94 13.73 14.27
N VAL A 412 6.80 14.59 13.25
CA VAL A 412 7.92 15.26 12.57
C VAL A 412 8.71 16.13 13.56
N ARG A 413 8.04 16.86 14.45
CA ARG A 413 8.68 17.67 15.49
C ARG A 413 9.40 16.83 16.54
N ASP A 414 8.85 15.67 16.89
CA ASP A 414 9.49 14.73 17.81
C ASP A 414 10.70 14.07 17.16
N MET A 415 10.59 13.64 15.89
CA MET A 415 11.73 13.14 15.11
C MET A 415 12.87 14.14 15.03
N ASP A 416 12.57 15.41 14.73
CA ASP A 416 13.56 16.47 14.62
C ASP A 416 14.36 16.65 15.91
N LYS A 417 13.73 16.44 17.06
CA LYS A 417 14.40 16.54 18.38
C LYS A 417 15.21 15.29 18.73
N ASN A 418 14.70 14.08 18.38
CA ASN A 418 15.15 12.84 18.99
C ASN A 418 15.97 11.93 18.07
N LEU A 419 15.90 12.06 16.72
CA LEU A 419 16.69 11.25 15.80
C LEU A 419 18.18 11.64 15.71
N LYS A 420 18.62 12.60 16.51
CA LYS A 420 19.97 13.16 16.48
C LYS A 420 21.08 12.19 16.90
N GLN A 421 20.74 11.04 17.51
CA GLN A 421 21.72 10.23 18.26
C GLN A 421 22.10 8.88 17.65
N ASN A 422 21.53 8.46 16.51
CA ASN A 422 21.75 7.11 15.98
C ASN A 422 22.77 7.03 14.84
N ARG A 423 23.69 8.00 14.71
CA ARG A 423 24.76 8.00 13.68
C ARG A 423 26.17 7.96 14.27
N GLU A 424 26.35 7.36 15.46
CA GLU A 424 27.69 6.99 15.97
C GLU A 424 27.93 5.48 15.79
#